data_937c0392b379e17178e6d71d55fc5fcf
#
_entry.id   937c0392b379e17178e6d71d55fc5fcf
#
_cell.length_a   1.000
_cell.length_b   1.000
_cell.length_c   1.000
_cell.angle_alpha   90.00
_cell.angle_beta   90.00
_cell.angle_gamma   90.00
#
_symmetry.space_group_name_H-M   'P 1'
#
loop_
_entity.id
_entity.type
_entity.pdbx_description
1 polymer ?
#
loop_
_entity_poly.entity_id
_entity_poly.type
_entity_poly.pdbx_seq_one_letter_code
_entity_poly.pdbx_strand_id
1 'polypeptide(L)'
;MGACAGFAEQHQPGWYRESPSRPWIYQDEKGSFYVSGTLSLGGVPVEVEERLQGMSVIDDIKSLHADTLSAIGKVPNTDALEKIRVEVVGKSGTLTGYLRAMGQVAKEHRAEVGKTVNAARNEIEAALEAKKRELAHAELEARMEADAIDITLPGRSQQMGTRHLINAISDEISEIFLGLGYTVATGPEVETDWYNFTALNAPADHPSRSMQDTFYVRDLSGEQSNVRGESDVLLRTQTSGVQVHVMEDQELPIYIIAPGKVYRRDVADPSHLPQFTQCEGLVVDKNITFGDLKGTLEYFCKQMFGPDRKTRFRAHFFPFTEPSAEADVSCGVCGGTGHLHDGERCRMCKGTGWLEILGCGMVDPNVLRMSGIDPEVYSGFAFGVGVERVACLKYNVPDLRMLLEGDMRFLRQF
;
A
#
# COMPACT_ATOMS: atom_id res chain seq x y z
N MET A 1 -29.27 34.00 7.47
CA MET A 1 -30.21 34.39 8.54
C MET A 1 -30.60 33.12 9.27
N GLY A 2 -30.29 33.00 10.55
CA GLY A 2 -30.61 31.84 11.38
C GLY A 2 -29.72 31.80 12.62
N ALA A 3 -30.16 32.37 13.65
CA ALA A 3 -29.64 32.72 14.95
C ALA A 3 -28.90 31.57 15.69
N CYS A 4 -27.75 31.91 16.26
CA CYS A 4 -27.13 31.18 17.36
C CYS A 4 -27.90 31.49 18.64
N ALA A 5 -28.56 30.50 19.22
CA ALA A 5 -29.09 30.56 20.57
C ALA A 5 -28.00 30.07 21.53
N GLY A 6 -27.56 30.96 22.43
CA GLY A 6 -26.62 30.63 23.50
C GLY A 6 -27.32 29.77 24.58
N PHE A 7 -26.67 28.66 24.91
CA PHE A 7 -26.96 27.92 26.14
C PHE A 7 -26.07 28.48 27.24
N ALA A 8 -26.71 29.16 28.23
CA ALA A 8 -26.10 29.46 29.52
C ALA A 8 -26.09 28.13 30.32
N GLU A 9 -24.91 27.51 30.46
CA GLU A 9 -24.72 26.44 31.42
C GLU A 9 -24.75 26.97 32.84
N GLN A 10 -25.73 26.55 33.62
CA GLN A 10 -25.80 26.75 35.06
C GLN A 10 -24.68 25.93 35.72
N HIS A 11 -23.68 26.58 36.30
CA HIS A 11 -22.66 25.93 37.10
C HIS A 11 -23.29 25.34 38.37
N GLN A 12 -23.40 24.01 38.39
CA GLN A 12 -23.61 23.30 39.65
C GLN A 12 -22.26 23.12 40.36
N PRO A 13 -22.20 23.29 41.70
CA PRO A 13 -20.99 23.08 42.48
C PRO A 13 -20.57 21.60 42.37
N GLY A 14 -19.30 21.36 42.06
CA GLY A 14 -18.80 20.01 41.87
C GLY A 14 -17.27 19.90 41.82
N TRP A 15 -16.78 18.68 41.92
CA TRP A 15 -15.37 18.37 41.80
C TRP A 15 -14.94 18.39 40.35
N TYR A 16 -13.85 19.13 40.01
CA TYR A 16 -13.26 19.09 38.68
C TYR A 16 -11.74 18.97 38.77
N ARG A 17 -11.13 18.59 37.67
CA ARG A 17 -9.69 18.36 37.56
C ARG A 17 -9.18 18.95 36.25
N GLU A 18 -8.21 19.84 36.28
CA GLU A 18 -7.67 20.49 35.10
C GLU A 18 -6.77 19.56 34.23
N SER A 19 -6.18 18.56 34.86
CA SER A 19 -5.43 17.49 34.15
C SER A 19 -5.30 16.26 35.02
N PRO A 20 -5.04 15.05 34.43
CA PRO A 20 -4.90 13.82 35.20
C PRO A 20 -3.80 13.81 36.28
N SER A 21 -2.87 14.74 36.23
CA SER A 21 -1.73 14.83 37.17
C SER A 21 -1.94 15.84 38.31
N ARG A 22 -3.07 16.54 38.35
CA ARG A 22 -3.36 17.51 39.40
C ARG A 22 -4.36 16.99 40.44
N PRO A 23 -4.31 17.44 41.71
CA PRO A 23 -5.30 17.09 42.72
C PRO A 23 -6.71 17.57 42.34
N TRP A 24 -7.73 16.89 42.87
CA TRP A 24 -9.11 17.30 42.68
C TRP A 24 -9.38 18.60 43.40
N ILE A 25 -10.06 19.53 42.72
CA ILE A 25 -10.46 20.85 43.27
C ILE A 25 -11.97 20.82 43.40
N TYR A 26 -12.46 21.18 44.58
CA TYR A 26 -13.89 21.43 44.86
C TYR A 26 -14.13 22.91 45.00
N GLN A 27 -15.11 23.41 44.28
CA GLN A 27 -15.57 24.81 44.43
C GLN A 27 -16.94 24.80 45.10
N ASP A 28 -17.07 25.52 46.24
CA ASP A 28 -18.34 25.66 46.91
C ASP A 28 -19.21 26.76 46.27
N GLU A 29 -20.47 26.85 46.73
CA GLU A 29 -21.44 27.83 46.23
C GLU A 29 -21.04 29.30 46.49
N LYS A 30 -20.03 29.55 47.31
CA LYS A 30 -19.48 30.88 47.62
C LYS A 30 -18.20 31.19 46.83
N GLY A 31 -17.80 30.31 45.89
CA GLY A 31 -16.62 30.50 45.05
C GLY A 31 -15.29 30.13 45.71
N SER A 32 -15.30 29.51 46.88
CA SER A 32 -14.09 29.09 47.58
C SER A 32 -13.58 27.76 47.01
N PHE A 33 -12.25 27.65 46.80
CA PHE A 33 -11.61 26.46 46.27
C PHE A 33 -11.01 25.64 47.42
N TYR A 34 -11.32 24.35 47.43
CA TYR A 34 -10.74 23.35 48.35
C TYR A 34 -9.94 22.34 47.55
N VAL A 35 -8.71 22.09 48.00
CA VAL A 35 -7.83 21.09 47.37
C VAL A 35 -7.82 19.83 48.25
N SER A 36 -8.28 18.71 47.77
CA SER A 36 -8.19 17.43 48.48
C SER A 36 -6.80 16.88 48.38
N GLY A 37 -6.07 16.84 49.45
CA GLY A 37 -4.74 16.21 49.48
C GLY A 37 -3.82 16.73 50.57
N THR A 38 -4.23 16.69 51.86
CA THR A 38 -3.30 16.56 52.98
C THR A 38 -3.50 15.19 53.61
N LEU A 39 -2.64 14.22 53.26
CA LEU A 39 -2.41 13.08 54.12
C LEU A 39 -1.72 13.62 55.37
N SER A 40 -2.49 13.93 56.39
CA SER A 40 -2.03 14.15 57.73
C SER A 40 -1.60 12.80 58.33
N LEU A 41 -0.33 12.48 58.24
CA LEU A 41 0.27 11.64 59.26
C LEU A 41 0.31 12.52 60.49
N GLY A 42 -0.40 12.09 61.58
CA GLY A 42 -0.56 12.82 62.80
C GLY A 42 0.72 13.42 63.34
N GLY A 43 1.03 14.61 62.95
CA GLY A 43 2.13 15.37 63.49
C GLY A 43 1.56 16.44 64.44
N VAL A 44 1.67 16.18 65.70
CA VAL A 44 1.57 17.21 66.74
C VAL A 44 2.64 18.28 66.45
N PRO A 45 2.34 19.58 66.39
CA PRO A 45 3.38 20.59 66.40
C PRO A 45 4.12 20.49 67.73
N VAL A 46 5.31 19.92 67.69
CA VAL A 46 6.18 19.89 68.86
C VAL A 46 6.75 21.30 68.98
N GLU A 47 6.28 22.06 69.97
CA GLU A 47 6.99 23.19 70.50
C GLU A 47 8.35 22.69 71.02
N VAL A 48 9.38 22.87 70.20
CA VAL A 48 10.74 22.34 70.43
C VAL A 48 11.46 23.11 71.52
N GLU A 49 10.88 24.18 72.04
CA GLU A 49 11.56 25.13 72.94
C GLU A 49 11.59 24.69 74.43
N GLU A 50 10.74 23.75 74.87
CA GLU A 50 10.67 23.44 76.32
C GLU A 50 11.22 22.05 76.74
N ARG A 51 11.76 21.22 75.88
CA ARG A 51 12.21 19.83 76.21
C ARG A 51 13.70 19.56 76.12
N LEU A 52 14.57 20.51 76.18
CA LEU A 52 16.00 20.30 76.04
C LEU A 52 16.73 20.04 77.39
N GLN A 53 16.25 19.07 78.15
CA GLN A 53 17.07 18.43 79.19
C GLN A 53 17.66 17.13 78.66
N GLY A 54 18.98 17.07 78.55
CA GLY A 54 19.83 16.18 77.76
C GLY A 54 19.49 14.70 77.60
N MET A 55 18.78 14.03 78.47
CA MET A 55 18.42 12.59 78.30
C MET A 55 17.17 12.39 77.45
N SER A 56 16.23 13.28 77.39
CA SER A 56 15.00 13.19 76.61
C SER A 56 15.27 13.28 75.09
N VAL A 57 16.25 14.09 74.65
CA VAL A 57 16.57 14.29 73.21
C VAL A 57 17.15 13.00 72.57
N ILE A 58 17.94 12.22 73.29
CA ILE A 58 18.51 10.97 72.76
C ILE A 58 17.40 9.95 72.54
N ASP A 59 16.44 9.83 73.44
CA ASP A 59 15.31 8.92 73.33
C ASP A 59 14.35 9.34 72.20
N ASP A 60 14.12 10.62 72.02
CA ASP A 60 13.33 11.19 70.89
C ASP A 60 14.00 10.85 69.55
N ILE A 61 15.34 10.97 69.42
CA ILE A 61 16.08 10.61 68.23
C ILE A 61 15.99 9.10 67.92
N LYS A 62 16.08 8.26 68.95
CA LYS A 62 15.95 6.80 68.80
C LYS A 62 14.54 6.39 68.36
N SER A 63 13.51 7.05 68.92
CA SER A 63 12.12 6.81 68.52
C SER A 63 11.91 7.24 67.05
N LEU A 64 12.33 8.46 66.66
CA LEU A 64 12.27 8.92 65.30
C LEU A 64 12.99 7.98 64.32
N HIS A 65 14.18 7.50 64.70
CA HIS A 65 14.93 6.55 63.91
C HIS A 65 14.16 5.25 63.70
N ALA A 66 13.61 4.64 64.77
CA ALA A 66 12.85 3.39 64.68
C ALA A 66 11.56 3.57 63.84
N ASP A 67 10.83 4.67 64.04
CA ASP A 67 9.61 5.00 63.31
C ASP A 67 9.91 5.24 61.83
N THR A 68 10.99 5.94 61.50
CA THR A 68 11.43 6.19 60.16
C THR A 68 11.81 4.89 59.42
N LEU A 69 12.57 4.01 60.05
CA LEU A 69 12.92 2.70 59.47
C LEU A 69 11.68 1.84 59.22
N SER A 70 10.73 1.83 60.17
CA SER A 70 9.44 1.16 59.98
C SER A 70 8.64 1.75 58.84
N ALA A 71 8.62 3.07 58.69
CA ALA A 71 7.93 3.79 57.60
C ALA A 71 8.57 3.46 56.23
N ILE A 72 9.92 3.48 56.13
CA ILE A 72 10.67 3.12 54.92
C ILE A 72 10.32 1.69 54.47
N GLY A 73 10.21 0.72 55.42
CA GLY A 73 9.86 -0.66 55.11
C GLY A 73 8.48 -0.82 54.44
N LYS A 74 7.53 0.07 54.75
CA LYS A 74 6.12 -0.01 54.29
C LYS A 74 5.80 0.83 53.05
N VAL A 75 6.76 1.56 52.52
CA VAL A 75 6.55 2.45 51.38
C VAL A 75 6.22 1.68 50.09
N PRO A 76 5.14 2.05 49.38
CA PRO A 76 4.68 1.33 48.18
C PRO A 76 5.37 1.74 46.88
N ASN A 77 5.99 2.91 46.81
CA ASN A 77 6.60 3.44 45.58
C ASN A 77 7.72 4.45 45.87
N THR A 78 8.50 4.76 44.82
CA THR A 78 9.64 5.68 44.88
C THR A 78 9.25 7.10 45.26
N ASP A 79 8.09 7.60 44.88
CA ASP A 79 7.61 8.94 45.23
C ASP A 79 7.30 9.10 46.72
N ALA A 80 6.71 8.07 47.32
CA ALA A 80 6.44 8.06 48.76
C ALA A 80 7.74 7.95 49.59
N LEU A 81 8.74 7.21 49.06
CA LEU A 81 10.06 7.13 49.66
C LEU A 81 10.78 8.50 49.69
N GLU A 82 10.68 9.24 48.56
CA GLU A 82 11.29 10.56 48.45
C GLU A 82 10.66 11.58 49.40
N LYS A 83 9.35 11.48 49.68
CA LYS A 83 8.67 12.29 50.67
C LYS A 83 9.26 12.08 52.08
N ILE A 84 9.45 10.80 52.49
CA ILE A 84 10.07 10.48 53.78
C ILE A 84 11.51 11.01 53.80
N ARG A 85 12.28 10.86 52.72
CA ARG A 85 13.64 11.41 52.65
C ARG A 85 13.68 12.94 52.92
N VAL A 86 12.76 13.66 52.23
CA VAL A 86 12.70 15.14 52.40
C VAL A 86 12.24 15.55 53.79
N GLU A 87 11.27 14.84 54.38
CA GLU A 87 10.72 15.10 55.70
C GLU A 87 11.71 14.83 56.82
N VAL A 88 12.52 13.80 56.70
CA VAL A 88 13.43 13.38 57.78
C VAL A 88 14.85 13.90 57.58
N VAL A 89 15.43 13.72 56.37
CA VAL A 89 16.85 14.03 56.12
C VAL A 89 17.05 15.30 55.28
N GLY A 90 15.96 15.87 54.75
CA GLY A 90 15.98 17.09 53.92
C GLY A 90 16.58 18.31 54.64
N LYS A 91 16.82 19.40 53.91
CA LYS A 91 17.35 20.66 54.44
C LYS A 91 16.55 21.22 55.59
N SER A 92 15.23 21.03 55.61
CA SER A 92 14.29 21.39 56.68
C SER A 92 13.78 20.19 57.45
N GLY A 93 14.40 19.01 57.25
CA GLY A 93 13.95 17.76 57.83
C GLY A 93 14.20 17.70 59.34
N THR A 94 13.46 16.79 60.00
CA THR A 94 13.45 16.63 61.46
C THR A 94 14.83 16.36 62.04
N LEU A 95 15.62 15.44 61.43
CA LEU A 95 16.99 15.15 61.87
C LEU A 95 17.93 16.35 61.69
N THR A 96 17.76 17.09 60.60
CA THR A 96 18.53 18.33 60.36
C THR A 96 18.16 19.44 61.38
N GLY A 97 16.91 19.46 61.83
CA GLY A 97 16.43 20.33 62.93
C GLY A 97 17.16 20.05 64.25
N TYR A 98 17.31 18.78 64.64
CA TYR A 98 18.10 18.40 65.84
C TYR A 98 19.57 18.82 65.75
N LEU A 99 20.20 18.69 64.56
CA LEU A 99 21.57 19.20 64.37
C LEU A 99 21.68 20.72 64.52
N ARG A 100 20.72 21.49 64.08
CA ARG A 100 20.69 22.95 64.22
C ARG A 100 20.47 23.37 65.68
N ALA A 101 19.64 22.59 66.41
CA ALA A 101 19.32 22.87 67.83
C ALA A 101 20.43 22.42 68.78
N MET A 102 21.52 21.80 68.29
CA MET A 102 22.66 21.37 69.13
C MET A 102 23.32 22.46 69.98
N GLY A 103 23.21 23.75 69.51
CA GLY A 103 23.69 24.88 70.26
C GLY A 103 22.99 25.08 71.61
N GLN A 104 21.77 24.58 71.78
CA GLN A 104 20.92 24.72 72.97
C GLN A 104 21.08 23.53 73.95
N VAL A 105 21.73 22.45 73.53
CA VAL A 105 22.00 21.30 74.41
C VAL A 105 23.16 21.56 75.37
N ALA A 106 23.08 21.07 76.63
CA ALA A 106 24.13 21.21 77.61
C ALA A 106 25.48 20.65 77.11
N LYS A 107 26.58 21.38 77.43
CA LYS A 107 27.91 21.02 76.85
C LYS A 107 28.33 19.58 77.08
N GLU A 108 27.93 18.97 78.19
CA GLU A 108 28.25 17.61 78.60
C GLU A 108 27.62 16.54 77.67
N HIS A 109 26.46 16.80 77.10
CA HIS A 109 25.71 15.85 76.26
C HIS A 109 25.85 16.10 74.75
N ARG A 110 26.44 17.20 74.32
CA ARG A 110 26.56 17.54 72.86
C ARG A 110 27.27 16.49 72.03
N ALA A 111 28.33 15.91 72.57
CA ALA A 111 29.09 14.88 71.83
C ALA A 111 28.31 13.59 71.65
N GLU A 112 27.52 13.18 72.63
CA GLU A 112 26.68 11.98 72.57
C GLU A 112 25.46 12.17 71.67
N VAL A 113 24.76 13.30 71.80
CA VAL A 113 23.65 13.64 70.93
C VAL A 113 24.10 13.72 69.48
N GLY A 114 25.24 14.41 69.20
CA GLY A 114 25.78 14.50 67.83
C GLY A 114 26.15 13.13 67.24
N LYS A 115 26.72 12.25 68.04
CA LYS A 115 27.05 10.85 67.63
C LYS A 115 25.77 10.06 67.32
N THR A 116 24.73 10.19 68.13
CA THR A 116 23.44 9.51 67.97
C THR A 116 22.70 10.00 66.73
N VAL A 117 22.64 11.31 66.48
CA VAL A 117 22.01 11.88 65.27
C VAL A 117 22.72 11.44 64.00
N ASN A 118 24.08 11.46 64.00
CA ASN A 118 24.85 11.04 62.84
C ASN A 118 24.71 9.54 62.55
N ALA A 119 24.70 8.70 63.60
CA ALA A 119 24.45 7.27 63.46
C ALA A 119 23.05 6.99 62.87
N ALA A 120 22.00 7.59 63.46
CA ALA A 120 20.65 7.49 62.97
C ALA A 120 20.50 7.97 61.50
N ARG A 121 21.15 9.09 61.18
CA ARG A 121 21.17 9.61 59.81
C ARG A 121 21.79 8.62 58.81
N ASN A 122 22.95 8.10 59.14
CA ASN A 122 23.64 7.16 58.26
C ASN A 122 22.83 5.86 58.03
N GLU A 123 22.20 5.35 59.08
CA GLU A 123 21.34 4.17 59.00
C GLU A 123 20.06 4.45 58.18
N ILE A 124 19.44 5.57 58.38
CA ILE A 124 18.26 5.99 57.60
C ILE A 124 18.63 6.21 56.12
N GLU A 125 19.76 6.89 55.83
CA GLU A 125 20.23 7.09 54.44
C GLU A 125 20.56 5.76 53.78
N ALA A 126 21.18 4.81 54.48
CA ALA A 126 21.44 3.47 53.98
C ALA A 126 20.15 2.68 53.71
N ALA A 127 19.16 2.78 54.59
CA ALA A 127 17.86 2.13 54.42
C ALA A 127 17.07 2.73 53.27
N LEU A 128 17.09 4.07 53.09
CA LEU A 128 16.49 4.75 51.97
C LEU A 128 17.09 4.31 50.64
N GLU A 129 18.41 4.24 50.52
CA GLU A 129 19.10 3.79 49.30
C GLU A 129 18.85 2.32 49.00
N ALA A 130 18.77 1.46 50.04
CA ALA A 130 18.43 0.04 49.87
C ALA A 130 16.99 -0.11 49.35
N LYS A 131 16.01 0.58 49.99
CA LYS A 131 14.60 0.52 49.59
C LYS A 131 14.36 1.14 48.22
N LYS A 132 15.07 2.23 47.88
CA LYS A 132 15.03 2.84 46.55
C LYS A 132 15.44 1.87 45.45
N ARG A 133 16.51 1.11 45.66
CA ARG A 133 16.96 0.08 44.73
C ARG A 133 15.95 -1.06 44.59
N GLU A 134 15.36 -1.50 45.71
CA GLU A 134 14.32 -2.53 45.72
C GLU A 134 13.08 -2.08 44.91
N LEU A 135 12.56 -0.86 45.19
CA LEU A 135 11.40 -0.33 44.51
C LEU A 135 11.67 -0.08 43.02
N ALA A 136 12.84 0.47 42.67
CA ALA A 136 13.21 0.68 41.26
C ALA A 136 13.33 -0.65 40.51
N HIS A 137 13.84 -1.71 41.16
CA HIS A 137 13.87 -3.03 40.54
C HIS A 137 12.46 -3.61 40.34
N ALA A 138 11.60 -3.51 41.36
CA ALA A 138 10.22 -3.97 41.26
C ALA A 138 9.39 -3.18 40.21
N GLU A 139 9.58 -1.86 40.12
CA GLU A 139 8.96 -1.02 39.11
C GLU A 139 9.46 -1.40 37.71
N LEU A 140 10.75 -1.70 37.55
CA LEU A 140 11.32 -2.14 36.27
C LEU A 140 10.76 -3.52 35.87
N GLU A 141 10.71 -4.48 36.79
CA GLU A 141 10.16 -5.82 36.54
C GLU A 141 8.69 -5.74 36.13
N ALA A 142 7.88 -4.96 36.87
CA ALA A 142 6.47 -4.76 36.55
C ALA A 142 6.27 -4.09 35.14
N ARG A 143 7.16 -3.17 34.81
CA ARG A 143 7.16 -2.55 33.47
C ARG A 143 7.56 -3.55 32.38
N MET A 144 8.61 -4.33 32.62
CA MET A 144 9.04 -5.37 31.67
C MET A 144 7.95 -6.42 31.45
N GLU A 145 7.21 -6.80 32.48
CA GLU A 145 6.08 -7.73 32.38
C GLU A 145 4.91 -7.09 31.60
N ALA A 146 4.60 -5.82 31.88
CA ALA A 146 3.54 -5.10 31.18
C ALA A 146 3.87 -4.84 29.70
N ASP A 147 5.13 -4.60 29.38
CA ASP A 147 5.63 -4.36 28.02
C ASP A 147 5.97 -5.69 27.27
N ALA A 148 5.78 -6.85 27.92
CA ALA A 148 6.08 -8.15 27.32
C ALA A 148 5.17 -8.40 26.12
N ILE A 149 5.77 -8.68 24.98
CA ILE A 149 5.08 -9.04 23.75
C ILE A 149 5.28 -10.52 23.45
N ASP A 150 4.24 -11.17 22.98
CA ASP A 150 4.34 -12.54 22.50
C ASP A 150 5.09 -12.56 21.14
N ILE A 151 6.36 -12.94 21.19
CA ILE A 151 7.22 -13.03 20.00
C ILE A 151 6.88 -14.22 19.11
N THR A 152 5.99 -15.12 19.52
CA THR A 152 5.50 -16.22 18.68
C THR A 152 4.39 -15.78 17.74
N LEU A 153 3.76 -14.64 18.01
CA LEU A 153 2.80 -14.05 17.09
C LEU A 153 3.51 -13.50 15.85
N PRO A 154 2.93 -13.72 14.66
CA PRO A 154 3.50 -13.17 13.44
C PRO A 154 3.52 -11.64 13.51
N GLY A 155 4.65 -11.03 13.16
CA GLY A 155 4.79 -9.59 13.05
C GLY A 155 3.86 -9.02 11.97
N ARG A 156 3.67 -7.71 11.97
CA ARG A 156 2.98 -7.04 10.86
C ARG A 156 3.82 -7.19 9.59
N SER A 157 3.39 -8.11 8.70
CA SER A 157 3.95 -8.18 7.37
C SER A 157 3.52 -6.93 6.58
N GLN A 158 4.47 -6.26 5.94
CA GLN A 158 4.12 -5.29 4.93
C GLN A 158 3.48 -6.06 3.77
N GLN A 159 2.27 -5.67 3.39
CA GLN A 159 1.65 -6.19 2.18
C GLN A 159 2.47 -5.67 0.99
N MET A 160 3.19 -6.56 0.33
CA MET A 160 3.83 -6.23 -0.94
C MET A 160 2.73 -6.04 -1.98
N GLY A 161 2.85 -4.99 -2.79
CA GLY A 161 1.97 -4.78 -3.93
C GLY A 161 2.18 -5.88 -4.96
N THR A 162 1.13 -6.18 -5.74
CA THR A 162 1.19 -7.10 -6.89
C THR A 162 1.13 -6.30 -8.18
N ARG A 163 1.57 -6.89 -9.28
CA ARG A 163 1.41 -6.30 -10.61
C ARG A 163 -0.05 -6.37 -11.03
N HIS A 164 -0.53 -5.31 -11.66
CA HIS A 164 -1.86 -5.32 -12.27
C HIS A 164 -1.94 -6.42 -13.33
N LEU A 165 -3.05 -7.16 -13.40
CA LEU A 165 -3.19 -8.33 -14.26
C LEU A 165 -2.92 -8.04 -15.75
N ILE A 166 -3.37 -6.90 -16.27
CA ILE A 166 -3.09 -6.48 -17.66
C ILE A 166 -1.58 -6.36 -17.88
N ASN A 167 -0.85 -5.71 -16.96
CA ASN A 167 0.59 -5.56 -17.10
C ASN A 167 1.31 -6.92 -17.00
N ALA A 168 0.90 -7.77 -16.06
CA ALA A 168 1.47 -9.12 -15.93
C ALA A 168 1.31 -9.95 -17.20
N ILE A 169 0.13 -9.91 -17.81
CA ILE A 169 -0.12 -10.61 -19.08
C ILE A 169 0.64 -9.98 -20.25
N SER A 170 0.71 -8.64 -20.31
CA SER A 170 1.49 -7.96 -21.34
C SER A 170 2.98 -8.30 -21.28
N ASP A 171 3.53 -8.37 -20.07
CA ASP A 171 4.92 -8.80 -19.86
C ASP A 171 5.11 -10.26 -20.28
N GLU A 172 4.20 -11.16 -19.89
CA GLU A 172 4.27 -12.58 -20.26
C GLU A 172 4.19 -12.79 -21.79
N ILE A 173 3.30 -12.04 -22.47
CA ILE A 173 3.26 -12.03 -23.95
C ILE A 173 4.61 -11.59 -24.49
N SER A 174 5.15 -10.49 -23.97
CA SER A 174 6.43 -9.94 -24.40
C SER A 174 7.58 -10.92 -24.18
N GLU A 175 7.64 -11.57 -23.03
CA GLU A 175 8.67 -12.59 -22.70
C GLU A 175 8.64 -13.78 -23.66
N ILE A 176 7.45 -14.26 -24.06
CA ILE A 176 7.30 -15.36 -25.02
C ILE A 176 7.93 -14.97 -26.37
N PHE A 177 7.63 -13.77 -26.88
CA PHE A 177 8.14 -13.34 -28.18
C PHE A 177 9.60 -12.91 -28.14
N LEU A 178 10.07 -12.27 -27.03
CA LEU A 178 11.50 -12.04 -26.81
C LEU A 178 12.30 -13.34 -26.84
N GLY A 179 11.75 -14.42 -26.26
CA GLY A 179 12.35 -15.77 -26.32
C GLY A 179 12.42 -16.36 -27.74
N LEU A 180 11.60 -15.86 -28.67
CA LEU A 180 11.64 -16.20 -30.09
C LEU A 180 12.54 -15.26 -30.91
N GLY A 181 13.21 -14.29 -30.29
CA GLY A 181 14.11 -13.34 -30.96
C GLY A 181 13.43 -12.06 -31.46
N TYR A 182 12.19 -11.79 -31.08
CA TYR A 182 11.53 -10.52 -31.38
C TYR A 182 12.08 -9.41 -30.49
N THR A 183 11.91 -8.17 -30.94
CA THR A 183 12.18 -6.98 -30.15
C THR A 183 10.89 -6.23 -29.85
N VAL A 184 10.86 -5.45 -28.76
CA VAL A 184 9.69 -4.64 -28.41
C VAL A 184 9.81 -3.27 -29.08
N ALA A 185 8.83 -2.93 -29.91
CA ALA A 185 8.68 -1.61 -30.53
C ALA A 185 7.58 -0.79 -29.83
N THR A 186 7.78 0.51 -29.76
CA THR A 186 6.80 1.44 -29.19
C THR A 186 6.50 2.56 -30.20
N GLY A 187 5.32 3.15 -30.09
CA GLY A 187 4.92 4.29 -30.94
C GLY A 187 3.88 5.14 -30.25
N PRO A 188 3.49 6.27 -30.88
CA PRO A 188 2.57 7.24 -30.31
C PRO A 188 1.13 6.67 -30.18
N GLU A 189 0.41 7.08 -29.14
CA GLU A 189 -1.01 6.76 -28.97
C GLU A 189 -1.89 7.72 -29.81
N VAL A 190 -1.40 8.91 -30.06
CA VAL A 190 -2.01 9.90 -30.95
C VAL A 190 -1.33 9.78 -32.30
N GLU A 191 -2.08 9.38 -33.31
CA GLU A 191 -1.58 9.02 -34.61
C GLU A 191 -2.25 9.85 -35.72
N THR A 192 -1.63 9.87 -36.90
CA THR A 192 -2.28 10.40 -38.09
C THR A 192 -3.10 9.32 -38.80
N ASP A 193 -4.06 9.76 -39.61
CA ASP A 193 -4.86 8.87 -40.45
C ASP A 193 -3.98 8.03 -41.41
N TRP A 194 -2.83 8.57 -41.83
CA TRP A 194 -1.87 7.86 -42.64
C TRP A 194 -1.42 6.54 -41.99
N TYR A 195 -0.85 6.61 -40.81
CA TYR A 195 -0.31 5.43 -40.11
C TYR A 195 -1.39 4.50 -39.54
N ASN A 196 -2.54 5.04 -39.18
CA ASN A 196 -3.60 4.22 -38.60
C ASN A 196 -4.45 3.49 -39.67
N PHE A 197 -4.52 4.04 -40.90
CA PHE A 197 -5.38 3.50 -41.96
C PHE A 197 -4.74 3.43 -43.32
N THR A 198 -4.24 4.53 -43.86
CA THR A 198 -3.86 4.60 -45.29
C THR A 198 -2.68 3.71 -45.59
N ALA A 199 -1.59 3.78 -44.82
CA ALA A 199 -0.41 2.92 -44.95
C ALA A 199 -0.71 1.43 -44.67
N LEU A 200 -1.83 1.14 -44.03
CA LEU A 200 -2.34 -0.21 -43.75
C LEU A 200 -3.36 -0.67 -44.79
N ASN A 201 -3.32 -0.11 -45.99
CA ASN A 201 -4.16 -0.51 -47.12
C ASN A 201 -5.69 -0.41 -46.85
N ALA A 202 -6.10 0.35 -45.78
CA ALA A 202 -7.53 0.57 -45.53
C ALA A 202 -8.06 1.64 -46.47
N PRO A 203 -9.13 1.39 -47.27
CA PRO A 203 -9.66 2.35 -48.22
C PRO A 203 -10.35 3.52 -47.51
N ALA A 204 -10.53 4.65 -48.21
CA ALA A 204 -11.10 5.87 -47.65
C ALA A 204 -12.55 5.70 -47.14
N ASP A 205 -13.29 4.77 -47.70
CA ASP A 205 -14.67 4.43 -47.35
C ASP A 205 -14.79 3.28 -46.32
N HIS A 206 -13.66 2.79 -45.79
CA HIS A 206 -13.66 1.69 -44.79
C HIS A 206 -14.48 2.12 -43.56
N PRO A 207 -15.38 1.26 -43.03
CA PRO A 207 -16.24 1.60 -41.90
C PRO A 207 -15.48 2.06 -40.65
N SER A 208 -14.34 1.45 -40.33
CA SER A 208 -13.53 1.78 -39.14
C SER A 208 -12.96 3.19 -39.13
N ARG A 209 -12.93 3.89 -40.31
CA ARG A 209 -12.59 5.31 -40.38
C ARG A 209 -13.75 6.24 -39.98
N SER A 210 -14.92 5.67 -39.69
CA SER A 210 -16.07 6.46 -39.26
C SER A 210 -15.83 7.09 -37.88
N MET A 211 -16.31 8.31 -37.66
CA MET A 211 -16.39 8.91 -36.33
C MET A 211 -17.22 8.10 -35.33
N GLN A 212 -18.00 7.13 -35.80
CA GLN A 212 -18.73 6.21 -34.92
C GLN A 212 -17.83 5.19 -34.28
N ASP A 213 -16.69 4.84 -34.91
CA ASP A 213 -15.77 3.78 -34.47
C ASP A 213 -14.43 4.33 -34.02
N THR A 214 -14.01 5.53 -34.46
CA THR A 214 -12.71 6.15 -34.18
C THR A 214 -12.83 7.45 -33.40
N PHE A 215 -11.94 7.69 -32.44
CA PHE A 215 -11.80 8.96 -31.73
C PHE A 215 -10.86 9.90 -32.52
N TYR A 216 -11.38 10.85 -33.23
CA TYR A 216 -10.59 11.91 -33.83
C TYR A 216 -10.33 13.04 -32.83
N VAL A 217 -9.10 13.55 -32.82
CA VAL A 217 -8.72 14.71 -32.02
C VAL A 217 -9.26 15.97 -32.71
N ARG A 218 -9.98 16.78 -31.96
CA ARG A 218 -10.53 18.03 -32.52
C ARG A 218 -9.40 18.99 -32.87
N ASP A 219 -9.27 19.30 -34.13
CA ASP A 219 -8.38 20.37 -34.57
C ASP A 219 -8.96 21.74 -34.17
N LEU A 220 -8.26 22.44 -33.30
CA LEU A 220 -8.63 23.77 -32.82
C LEU A 220 -8.14 24.88 -33.79
N SER A 221 -7.17 24.58 -34.66
CA SER A 221 -6.67 25.52 -35.66
C SER A 221 -7.54 25.54 -36.91
N GLY A 222 -8.25 24.46 -37.22
CA GLY A 222 -9.07 24.31 -38.44
C GLY A 222 -8.25 24.10 -39.71
N GLU A 223 -6.94 23.88 -39.60
CA GLU A 223 -6.03 23.80 -40.75
C GLU A 223 -5.79 22.36 -41.22
N GLN A 224 -6.05 21.36 -40.38
CA GLN A 224 -5.83 19.95 -40.71
C GLN A 224 -7.17 19.21 -40.77
N SER A 225 -7.58 18.84 -41.94
CA SER A 225 -8.74 17.98 -42.15
C SER A 225 -8.39 16.82 -43.07
N ASN A 226 -8.87 15.63 -42.73
CA ASN A 226 -8.76 14.47 -43.60
C ASN A 226 -9.69 14.60 -44.81
N VAL A 227 -9.65 13.61 -45.70
CA VAL A 227 -10.50 13.57 -46.94
C VAL A 227 -12.00 13.67 -46.66
N ARG A 228 -12.45 13.56 -45.40
CA ARG A 228 -13.85 13.72 -44.99
C ARG A 228 -14.14 15.06 -44.30
N GLY A 229 -13.15 15.96 -44.22
CA GLY A 229 -13.26 17.24 -43.50
C GLY A 229 -13.16 17.10 -41.96
N GLU A 230 -12.71 15.96 -41.49
CA GLU A 230 -12.41 15.69 -40.08
C GLU A 230 -10.92 15.91 -39.79
N SER A 231 -10.52 16.01 -38.54
CA SER A 231 -9.12 16.07 -38.18
C SER A 231 -8.38 14.82 -38.72
N ASP A 232 -7.15 15.02 -39.22
CA ASP A 232 -6.27 13.94 -39.65
C ASP A 232 -5.55 13.26 -38.48
N VAL A 233 -5.71 13.79 -37.27
CA VAL A 233 -5.14 13.25 -36.01
C VAL A 233 -6.21 12.52 -35.20
N LEU A 234 -5.87 11.34 -34.74
CA LEU A 234 -6.78 10.45 -34.01
C LEU A 234 -6.09 9.69 -32.87
N LEU A 235 -6.85 9.09 -31.97
CA LEU A 235 -6.36 8.07 -31.07
C LEU A 235 -6.30 6.75 -31.83
N ARG A 236 -5.12 6.12 -31.84
CA ARG A 236 -4.91 4.87 -32.60
C ARG A 236 -5.91 3.79 -32.23
N THR A 237 -6.49 3.15 -33.22
CA THR A 237 -7.48 2.07 -33.06
C THR A 237 -6.83 0.69 -32.95
N GLN A 238 -5.55 0.62 -33.28
CA GLN A 238 -4.69 -0.59 -33.28
C GLN A 238 -3.24 -0.17 -33.13
N THR A 239 -2.36 -1.09 -32.78
CA THR A 239 -0.92 -0.82 -32.68
C THR A 239 -0.19 -1.02 -34.02
N SER A 240 -0.92 -1.31 -35.10
CA SER A 240 -0.37 -1.55 -36.46
C SER A 240 0.38 -0.33 -37.02
N GLY A 241 0.03 0.92 -36.60
CA GLY A 241 0.80 2.11 -36.96
C GLY A 241 2.27 2.01 -36.55
N VAL A 242 2.57 1.38 -35.42
CA VAL A 242 3.95 1.12 -34.97
C VAL A 242 4.71 0.24 -35.96
N GLN A 243 4.01 -0.73 -36.57
CA GLN A 243 4.62 -1.61 -37.58
C GLN A 243 5.06 -0.81 -38.80
N VAL A 244 4.26 0.17 -39.24
CA VAL A 244 4.60 1.05 -40.38
C VAL A 244 5.81 1.91 -40.04
N HIS A 245 5.83 2.57 -38.88
CA HIS A 245 6.99 3.34 -38.42
C HIS A 245 8.27 2.50 -38.42
N VAL A 246 8.20 1.28 -37.90
CA VAL A 246 9.36 0.39 -37.88
C VAL A 246 9.81 -0.02 -39.27
N MET A 247 8.86 -0.32 -40.18
CA MET A 247 9.20 -0.67 -41.56
C MET A 247 9.84 0.49 -42.36
N GLU A 248 9.51 1.74 -42.01
CA GLU A 248 10.11 2.94 -42.59
C GLU A 248 11.52 3.24 -42.04
N ASP A 249 11.74 2.95 -40.73
CA ASP A 249 12.94 3.40 -40.01
C ASP A 249 14.02 2.32 -39.84
N GLN A 250 13.69 1.02 -39.93
CA GLN A 250 14.61 -0.08 -39.62
C GLN A 250 15.04 -0.85 -40.85
N GLU A 251 16.28 -1.37 -40.80
CA GLU A 251 16.79 -2.30 -41.79
C GLU A 251 16.17 -3.70 -41.62
N LEU A 252 15.96 -4.40 -42.70
CA LEU A 252 15.47 -5.77 -42.72
C LEU A 252 16.61 -6.77 -42.34
N PRO A 253 16.31 -7.88 -41.66
CA PRO A 253 14.97 -8.38 -41.32
C PRO A 253 14.35 -7.69 -40.06
N ILE A 254 13.00 -7.68 -40.00
CA ILE A 254 12.23 -7.12 -38.92
C ILE A 254 11.49 -8.24 -38.18
N TYR A 255 11.67 -8.32 -36.85
CA TYR A 255 10.95 -9.20 -35.93
C TYR A 255 10.58 -8.38 -34.70
N ILE A 256 9.36 -7.88 -34.63
CA ILE A 256 8.91 -7.00 -33.53
C ILE A 256 7.59 -7.44 -32.95
N ILE A 257 7.38 -7.05 -31.69
CA ILE A 257 6.06 -6.93 -31.06
C ILE A 257 5.83 -5.48 -30.64
N ALA A 258 4.59 -5.02 -30.73
CA ALA A 258 4.18 -3.66 -30.37
C ALA A 258 3.04 -3.71 -29.36
N PRO A 259 3.32 -3.89 -28.04
CA PRO A 259 2.31 -3.76 -26.99
C PRO A 259 1.95 -2.30 -26.77
N GLY A 260 0.66 -1.99 -26.62
CA GLY A 260 0.23 -0.63 -26.35
C GLY A 260 -1.28 -0.48 -26.19
N LYS A 261 -1.69 0.68 -25.66
CA LYS A 261 -3.09 1.04 -25.55
C LYS A 261 -3.66 1.44 -26.89
N VAL A 262 -4.90 1.06 -27.11
CA VAL A 262 -5.68 1.37 -28.32
C VAL A 262 -7.08 1.85 -27.92
N TYR A 263 -7.74 2.55 -28.82
CA TYR A 263 -8.95 3.30 -28.53
C TYR A 263 -9.99 3.06 -29.62
N ARG A 264 -11.21 2.67 -29.22
CA ARG A 264 -12.35 2.50 -30.13
C ARG A 264 -13.60 3.09 -29.49
N ARG A 265 -14.50 3.61 -30.27
CA ARG A 265 -15.75 4.20 -29.74
C ARG A 265 -16.79 3.14 -29.37
N ASP A 266 -16.33 2.02 -28.86
CA ASP A 266 -17.20 0.98 -28.35
C ASP A 266 -17.88 1.39 -27.04
N VAL A 267 -19.11 0.94 -26.86
CA VAL A 267 -19.80 1.07 -25.59
C VAL A 267 -19.22 0.01 -24.64
N ALA A 268 -18.87 0.42 -23.42
CA ALA A 268 -18.33 -0.51 -22.42
C ALA A 268 -19.35 -1.60 -22.06
N ASP A 269 -19.03 -2.84 -22.41
CA ASP A 269 -19.79 -4.05 -22.08
C ASP A 269 -18.86 -5.15 -21.52
N PRO A 270 -19.34 -6.34 -21.13
CA PRO A 270 -18.48 -7.41 -20.62
C PRO A 270 -17.37 -7.88 -21.57
N SER A 271 -17.44 -7.55 -22.85
CA SER A 271 -16.54 -8.01 -23.92
C SER A 271 -15.84 -6.87 -24.68
N HIS A 272 -16.27 -5.64 -24.53
CA HIS A 272 -15.73 -4.45 -25.21
C HIS A 272 -15.45 -3.32 -24.24
N LEU A 273 -14.37 -2.60 -24.49
CA LEU A 273 -13.97 -1.41 -23.75
C LEU A 273 -13.54 -0.31 -24.73
N PRO A 274 -13.83 0.97 -24.44
CA PRO A 274 -13.42 2.07 -25.32
C PRO A 274 -11.89 2.29 -25.35
N GLN A 275 -11.20 1.81 -24.33
CA GLN A 275 -9.75 1.74 -24.23
C GLN A 275 -9.36 0.32 -23.77
N PHE A 276 -8.43 -0.29 -24.49
CA PHE A 276 -7.88 -1.60 -24.10
C PHE A 276 -6.42 -1.70 -24.55
N THR A 277 -5.75 -2.79 -24.18
CA THR A 277 -4.35 -3.05 -24.54
C THR A 277 -4.29 -4.08 -25.64
N GLN A 278 -3.56 -3.79 -26.69
CA GLN A 278 -3.29 -4.71 -27.79
C GLN A 278 -1.79 -4.99 -27.87
N CYS A 279 -1.41 -6.18 -28.23
CA CYS A 279 -0.04 -6.53 -28.59
C CYS A 279 -0.08 -7.06 -30.02
N GLU A 280 0.54 -6.37 -30.95
CA GLU A 280 0.70 -6.81 -32.32
C GLU A 280 2.14 -7.29 -32.58
N GLY A 281 2.28 -8.27 -33.46
CA GLY A 281 3.57 -8.72 -33.93
C GLY A 281 3.68 -8.57 -35.44
N LEU A 282 4.91 -8.26 -35.89
CA LEU A 282 5.29 -8.17 -37.30
C LEU A 282 6.57 -8.91 -37.54
N VAL A 283 6.59 -9.70 -38.58
CA VAL A 283 7.80 -10.28 -39.15
C VAL A 283 7.88 -9.88 -40.61
N VAL A 284 9.03 -9.35 -41.05
CA VAL A 284 9.34 -9.12 -42.48
C VAL A 284 10.74 -9.60 -42.74
N ASP A 285 10.84 -10.61 -43.59
CA ASP A 285 12.12 -11.21 -44.00
C ASP A 285 11.95 -11.89 -45.39
N LYS A 286 13.00 -12.50 -45.90
CA LYS A 286 12.94 -13.27 -47.12
C LYS A 286 12.29 -14.64 -46.90
N ASN A 287 11.42 -15.01 -47.84
CA ASN A 287 10.76 -16.33 -47.88
C ASN A 287 9.91 -16.67 -46.64
N ILE A 288 9.34 -15.66 -45.94
CA ILE A 288 8.38 -15.86 -44.86
C ILE A 288 7.08 -16.43 -45.43
N THR A 289 6.56 -17.45 -44.78
CA THR A 289 5.37 -18.17 -45.21
C THR A 289 4.23 -18.15 -44.18
N PHE A 290 3.03 -18.49 -44.60
CA PHE A 290 1.89 -18.72 -43.71
C PHE A 290 2.14 -19.89 -42.73
N GLY A 291 3.04 -20.83 -43.09
CA GLY A 291 3.49 -21.89 -42.19
C GLY A 291 4.27 -21.37 -41.00
N ASP A 292 5.13 -20.37 -41.21
CA ASP A 292 5.90 -19.72 -40.14
C ASP A 292 4.96 -18.94 -39.18
N LEU A 293 3.97 -18.21 -39.72
CA LEU A 293 2.92 -17.57 -38.91
C LEU A 293 2.19 -18.60 -38.03
N LYS A 294 1.75 -19.73 -38.62
CA LYS A 294 1.05 -20.77 -37.86
C LYS A 294 1.92 -21.37 -36.78
N GLY A 295 3.17 -21.66 -37.06
CA GLY A 295 4.12 -22.21 -36.07
C GLY A 295 4.36 -21.27 -34.91
N THR A 296 4.58 -20.00 -35.21
CA THR A 296 4.75 -18.92 -34.20
C THR A 296 3.55 -18.80 -33.27
N LEU A 297 2.35 -18.73 -33.84
CA LEU A 297 1.12 -18.59 -33.06
C LEU A 297 0.74 -19.87 -32.31
N GLU A 298 1.03 -21.03 -32.84
CA GLU A 298 0.87 -22.29 -32.11
C GLU A 298 1.78 -22.38 -30.89
N TYR A 299 3.03 -21.95 -31.05
CA TYR A 299 3.97 -21.85 -29.93
C TYR A 299 3.48 -20.87 -28.89
N PHE A 300 3.09 -19.67 -29.28
CA PHE A 300 2.52 -18.67 -28.38
C PHE A 300 1.32 -19.21 -27.61
N CYS A 301 0.34 -19.82 -28.26
CA CYS A 301 -0.84 -20.39 -27.62
C CYS A 301 -0.50 -21.47 -26.60
N LYS A 302 0.48 -22.33 -26.90
CA LYS A 302 0.95 -23.39 -25.99
C LYS A 302 1.65 -22.81 -24.75
N GLN A 303 2.50 -21.79 -24.92
CA GLN A 303 3.17 -21.15 -23.80
C GLN A 303 2.17 -20.40 -22.90
N MET A 304 1.24 -19.66 -23.51
CA MET A 304 0.28 -18.83 -22.78
C MET A 304 -0.82 -19.62 -22.07
N PHE A 305 -1.36 -20.66 -22.72
CA PHE A 305 -2.55 -21.40 -22.25
C PHE A 305 -2.29 -22.84 -21.84
N GLY A 306 -1.06 -23.34 -22.04
CA GLY A 306 -0.65 -24.68 -21.69
C GLY A 306 -0.40 -25.60 -22.90
N PRO A 307 0.46 -26.63 -22.72
CA PRO A 307 0.99 -27.45 -23.82
C PRO A 307 -0.08 -28.29 -24.54
N ASP A 308 -1.17 -28.63 -23.87
CA ASP A 308 -2.25 -29.44 -24.42
C ASP A 308 -3.27 -28.66 -25.26
N ARG A 309 -3.07 -27.36 -25.38
CA ARG A 309 -3.96 -26.52 -26.18
C ARG A 309 -3.74 -26.70 -27.65
N LYS A 310 -4.84 -26.86 -28.35
CA LYS A 310 -4.86 -26.94 -29.83
C LYS A 310 -5.22 -25.59 -30.40
N THR A 311 -4.56 -25.20 -31.49
CA THR A 311 -4.89 -24.00 -32.28
C THR A 311 -5.65 -24.40 -33.54
N ARG A 312 -6.54 -23.53 -33.98
CA ARG A 312 -7.30 -23.63 -35.21
C ARG A 312 -7.29 -22.28 -35.89
N PHE A 313 -7.08 -22.29 -37.21
CA PHE A 313 -7.14 -21.09 -38.04
C PHE A 313 -8.40 -21.11 -38.90
N ARG A 314 -9.12 -20.00 -38.92
CA ARG A 314 -10.31 -19.77 -39.74
C ARG A 314 -10.01 -18.62 -40.71
N ALA A 315 -10.34 -18.79 -41.99
CA ALA A 315 -10.20 -17.72 -42.95
C ALA A 315 -11.02 -16.48 -42.52
N HIS A 316 -10.42 -15.32 -42.65
CA HIS A 316 -11.03 -14.00 -42.38
C HIS A 316 -10.52 -13.00 -43.42
N PHE A 317 -10.97 -11.77 -43.35
CA PHE A 317 -10.51 -10.67 -44.19
C PHE A 317 -10.08 -9.49 -43.33
N PHE A 318 -8.87 -8.98 -43.60
CA PHE A 318 -8.38 -7.69 -43.10
C PHE A 318 -7.74 -6.94 -44.28
N PRO A 319 -7.88 -5.59 -44.35
CA PRO A 319 -7.36 -4.84 -45.51
C PRO A 319 -5.83 -4.85 -45.62
N PHE A 320 -5.14 -5.10 -44.52
CA PHE A 320 -3.67 -5.07 -44.37
C PHE A 320 -3.00 -6.44 -44.47
N THR A 321 -3.77 -7.52 -44.61
CA THR A 321 -3.22 -8.90 -44.74
C THR A 321 -3.93 -9.71 -45.83
N GLU A 322 -3.16 -10.53 -46.56
CA GLU A 322 -3.69 -11.50 -47.56
C GLU A 322 -2.69 -12.66 -47.71
N PRO A 323 -3.07 -13.91 -47.39
CA PRO A 323 -4.33 -14.31 -46.78
C PRO A 323 -4.43 -13.91 -45.30
N SER A 324 -5.67 -13.67 -44.87
CA SER A 324 -5.99 -13.36 -43.49
C SER A 324 -6.66 -14.51 -42.76
N ALA A 325 -6.47 -14.60 -41.48
CA ALA A 325 -7.10 -15.62 -40.64
C ALA A 325 -7.35 -15.10 -39.21
N GLU A 326 -8.29 -15.71 -38.54
CA GLU A 326 -8.44 -15.65 -37.08
C GLU A 326 -7.92 -16.96 -36.47
N ALA A 327 -7.22 -16.83 -35.36
CA ALA A 327 -6.74 -17.97 -34.60
C ALA A 327 -7.60 -18.22 -33.36
N ASP A 328 -8.07 -19.45 -33.23
CA ASP A 328 -8.81 -19.93 -32.06
C ASP A 328 -7.94 -20.90 -31.27
N VAL A 329 -8.14 -20.89 -29.92
CA VAL A 329 -7.57 -21.92 -29.04
C VAL A 329 -8.67 -22.83 -28.49
N SER A 330 -8.35 -24.10 -28.26
CA SER A 330 -9.30 -25.05 -27.66
C SER A 330 -9.69 -24.59 -26.24
N CYS A 331 -10.98 -24.62 -25.93
CA CYS A 331 -11.52 -24.17 -24.65
C CYS A 331 -10.96 -25.01 -23.48
N GLY A 332 -10.38 -24.35 -22.49
CA GLY A 332 -9.80 -24.99 -21.33
C GLY A 332 -10.78 -25.59 -20.35
N VAL A 333 -11.99 -25.04 -20.34
CA VAL A 333 -13.02 -25.48 -19.39
C VAL A 333 -13.62 -26.82 -19.79
N CYS A 334 -13.85 -27.01 -21.09
CA CYS A 334 -14.43 -28.25 -21.60
C CYS A 334 -13.43 -29.15 -22.40
N GLY A 335 -12.14 -28.85 -22.37
CA GLY A 335 -11.15 -29.58 -23.11
C GLY A 335 -11.33 -29.57 -24.65
N GLY A 336 -12.06 -28.57 -25.17
CA GLY A 336 -12.35 -28.46 -26.60
C GLY A 336 -13.58 -29.25 -27.08
N THR A 337 -14.33 -29.90 -26.18
CA THR A 337 -15.52 -30.71 -26.56
C THR A 337 -16.79 -29.86 -26.77
N GLY A 338 -16.85 -28.67 -26.22
CA GLY A 338 -18.06 -27.82 -26.18
C GLY A 338 -19.02 -28.16 -25.08
N HIS A 339 -18.83 -29.23 -24.34
CA HIS A 339 -19.69 -29.69 -23.26
C HIS A 339 -18.87 -29.99 -22.00
N LEU A 340 -19.48 -29.75 -20.83
CA LEU A 340 -18.92 -30.09 -19.53
C LEU A 340 -19.03 -31.61 -19.26
N HIS A 341 -18.40 -32.09 -18.18
CA HIS A 341 -18.43 -33.53 -17.82
C HIS A 341 -19.84 -34.05 -17.51
N ASP A 342 -20.76 -33.19 -17.10
CA ASP A 342 -22.17 -33.49 -16.83
C ASP A 342 -23.04 -33.47 -18.10
N GLY A 343 -22.43 -33.19 -19.27
CA GLY A 343 -23.11 -33.08 -20.57
C GLY A 343 -23.74 -31.69 -20.82
N GLU A 344 -23.66 -30.76 -19.87
CA GLU A 344 -24.15 -29.40 -20.09
C GLU A 344 -23.28 -28.66 -21.13
N ARG A 345 -23.91 -27.75 -21.87
CA ARG A 345 -23.24 -26.90 -22.84
C ARG A 345 -22.25 -25.98 -22.12
N CYS A 346 -20.99 -26.01 -22.54
CA CYS A 346 -19.96 -25.15 -21.97
C CYS A 346 -20.28 -23.66 -22.20
N ARG A 347 -20.43 -22.91 -21.12
CA ARG A 347 -20.77 -21.48 -21.17
C ARG A 347 -19.62 -20.62 -21.68
N MET A 348 -18.37 -21.00 -21.39
CA MET A 348 -17.17 -20.27 -21.81
C MET A 348 -17.05 -20.20 -23.34
N CYS A 349 -17.10 -21.33 -24.02
CA CYS A 349 -17.01 -21.39 -25.48
C CYS A 349 -18.38 -21.40 -26.17
N LYS A 350 -19.46 -21.21 -25.44
CA LYS A 350 -20.85 -21.27 -25.94
C LYS A 350 -21.13 -22.55 -26.75
N GLY A 351 -20.55 -23.67 -26.32
CA GLY A 351 -20.73 -25.00 -26.95
C GLY A 351 -19.91 -25.25 -28.19
N THR A 352 -19.03 -24.34 -28.60
CA THR A 352 -18.20 -24.52 -29.83
C THR A 352 -16.96 -25.36 -29.60
N GLY A 353 -16.47 -25.45 -28.34
CA GLY A 353 -15.17 -26.04 -28.01
C GLY A 353 -13.97 -25.14 -28.28
N TRP A 354 -14.17 -23.97 -28.89
CA TRP A 354 -13.11 -23.07 -29.34
C TRP A 354 -13.34 -21.64 -28.84
N LEU A 355 -12.23 -20.92 -28.65
CA LEU A 355 -12.19 -19.54 -28.19
C LEU A 355 -11.29 -18.76 -29.13
N GLU A 356 -11.84 -17.74 -29.79
CA GLU A 356 -11.09 -16.80 -30.60
C GLU A 356 -10.14 -15.97 -29.74
N ILE A 357 -8.88 -15.87 -30.18
CA ILE A 357 -7.81 -15.17 -29.44
C ILE A 357 -7.33 -13.94 -30.19
N LEU A 358 -7.09 -14.06 -31.50
CA LEU A 358 -6.38 -13.06 -32.28
C LEU A 358 -6.70 -13.13 -33.77
N GLY A 359 -6.50 -12.00 -34.46
CA GLY A 359 -6.45 -11.90 -35.91
C GLY A 359 -4.99 -11.97 -36.41
N CYS A 360 -4.78 -12.53 -37.57
CA CYS A 360 -3.46 -12.65 -38.17
C CYS A 360 -3.52 -12.78 -39.70
N GLY A 361 -2.39 -12.68 -40.36
CA GLY A 361 -2.28 -12.90 -41.81
C GLY A 361 -0.90 -12.60 -42.37
N MET A 362 -0.71 -12.89 -43.64
CA MET A 362 0.47 -12.43 -44.37
C MET A 362 0.29 -10.94 -44.68
N VAL A 363 1.35 -10.16 -44.52
CA VAL A 363 1.31 -8.72 -44.80
C VAL A 363 0.96 -8.48 -46.28
N ASP A 364 -0.04 -7.66 -46.52
CA ASP A 364 -0.44 -7.31 -47.90
C ASP A 364 0.72 -6.64 -48.63
N PRO A 365 1.00 -7.03 -49.89
CA PRO A 365 2.07 -6.42 -50.70
C PRO A 365 1.96 -4.87 -50.82
N ASN A 366 0.76 -4.30 -50.79
CA ASN A 366 0.60 -2.86 -50.78
C ASN A 366 1.11 -2.19 -49.51
N VAL A 367 0.95 -2.83 -48.34
CA VAL A 367 1.49 -2.33 -47.08
C VAL A 367 3.02 -2.30 -47.12
N LEU A 368 3.66 -3.35 -47.64
CA LEU A 368 5.10 -3.36 -47.86
C LEU A 368 5.56 -2.25 -48.82
N ARG A 369 4.87 -2.07 -49.95
CA ARG A 369 5.20 -1.00 -50.90
C ARG A 369 5.05 0.39 -50.30
N MET A 370 3.98 0.63 -49.53
CA MET A 370 3.75 1.93 -48.90
C MET A 370 4.82 2.26 -47.84
N SER A 371 5.40 1.24 -47.21
CA SER A 371 6.52 1.37 -46.30
C SER A 371 7.91 1.28 -46.98
N GLY A 372 7.97 1.33 -48.34
CA GLY A 372 9.22 1.35 -49.09
C GLY A 372 9.94 -0.02 -49.24
N ILE A 373 9.26 -1.14 -48.90
CA ILE A 373 9.81 -2.50 -48.98
C ILE A 373 9.34 -3.17 -50.31
N ASP A 374 10.27 -3.82 -50.97
CA ASP A 374 9.96 -4.55 -52.22
C ASP A 374 9.30 -5.92 -51.91
N PRO A 375 8.00 -6.10 -52.24
CA PRO A 375 7.28 -7.35 -51.96
C PRO A 375 7.67 -8.53 -52.87
N GLU A 376 8.44 -8.30 -53.93
CA GLU A 376 9.00 -9.39 -54.75
C GLU A 376 10.22 -10.05 -54.06
N VAL A 377 10.87 -9.36 -53.13
CA VAL A 377 12.04 -9.83 -52.41
C VAL A 377 11.71 -10.27 -50.98
N TYR A 378 10.80 -9.55 -50.34
CA TYR A 378 10.43 -9.75 -48.94
C TYR A 378 8.97 -10.09 -48.78
N SER A 379 8.71 -10.96 -47.83
CA SER A 379 7.37 -11.30 -47.38
C SER A 379 7.28 -11.17 -45.85
N GLY A 380 6.10 -11.10 -45.31
CA GLY A 380 5.95 -10.99 -43.89
C GLY A 380 4.61 -11.48 -43.39
N PHE A 381 4.49 -11.61 -42.11
CA PHE A 381 3.20 -11.82 -41.44
C PHE A 381 3.00 -10.87 -40.27
N ALA A 382 1.74 -10.63 -39.96
CA ALA A 382 1.35 -9.87 -38.78
C ALA A 382 0.25 -10.58 -37.99
N PHE A 383 0.16 -10.27 -36.72
CA PHE A 383 -0.92 -10.73 -35.84
C PHE A 383 -1.22 -9.69 -34.77
N GLY A 384 -2.45 -9.69 -34.20
CA GLY A 384 -2.82 -8.78 -33.15
C GLY A 384 -3.70 -9.43 -32.09
N VAL A 385 -3.25 -9.40 -30.83
CA VAL A 385 -3.93 -10.01 -29.69
C VAL A 385 -4.35 -8.96 -28.67
N GLY A 386 -5.58 -9.04 -28.16
CA GLY A 386 -6.07 -8.21 -27.05
C GLY A 386 -5.61 -8.76 -25.71
N VAL A 387 -4.83 -7.99 -24.96
CA VAL A 387 -4.22 -8.43 -23.68
C VAL A 387 -5.29 -8.75 -22.64
N GLU A 388 -6.32 -7.90 -22.54
CA GLU A 388 -7.47 -8.13 -21.64
C GLU A 388 -8.21 -9.43 -21.99
N ARG A 389 -8.34 -9.73 -23.28
CA ARG A 389 -8.96 -10.97 -23.72
C ARG A 389 -8.17 -12.19 -23.27
N VAL A 390 -6.85 -12.15 -23.40
CA VAL A 390 -5.94 -13.21 -22.91
C VAL A 390 -6.06 -13.34 -21.41
N ALA A 391 -6.03 -12.22 -20.66
CA ALA A 391 -6.19 -12.21 -19.21
C ALA A 391 -7.51 -12.88 -18.77
N CYS A 392 -8.62 -12.49 -19.40
CA CYS A 392 -9.94 -13.08 -19.10
C CYS A 392 -9.98 -14.59 -19.37
N LEU A 393 -9.38 -15.04 -20.46
CA LEU A 393 -9.38 -16.46 -20.81
C LEU A 393 -8.45 -17.29 -19.93
N LYS A 394 -7.29 -16.75 -19.56
CA LYS A 394 -6.31 -17.43 -18.72
C LYS A 394 -6.77 -17.55 -17.27
N TYR A 395 -7.35 -16.49 -16.72
CA TYR A 395 -7.76 -16.40 -15.32
C TYR A 395 -9.27 -16.55 -15.12
N ASN A 396 -10.02 -16.90 -16.17
CA ASN A 396 -11.48 -17.09 -16.12
C ASN A 396 -12.23 -15.88 -15.56
N VAL A 397 -11.81 -14.66 -15.96
CA VAL A 397 -12.49 -13.42 -15.62
C VAL A 397 -13.71 -13.26 -16.52
N PRO A 398 -14.92 -13.14 -15.99
CA PRO A 398 -16.14 -13.18 -16.81
C PRO A 398 -16.46 -11.85 -17.51
N ASP A 399 -15.87 -10.74 -17.08
CA ASP A 399 -16.20 -9.39 -17.52
C ASP A 399 -14.93 -8.54 -17.60
N LEU A 400 -14.64 -7.99 -18.78
CA LEU A 400 -13.46 -7.16 -19.03
C LEU A 400 -13.42 -5.90 -18.14
N ARG A 401 -14.57 -5.35 -17.76
CA ARG A 401 -14.68 -4.14 -16.95
C ARG A 401 -14.04 -4.32 -15.57
N MET A 402 -14.10 -5.53 -15.01
CA MET A 402 -13.47 -5.86 -13.72
C MET A 402 -11.96 -5.56 -13.69
N LEU A 403 -11.30 -5.62 -14.86
CA LEU A 403 -9.87 -5.32 -14.98
C LEU A 403 -9.56 -3.83 -14.77
N LEU A 404 -10.54 -2.93 -15.02
CA LEU A 404 -10.35 -1.47 -14.99
C LEU A 404 -11.12 -0.76 -13.85
N GLU A 405 -12.06 -1.44 -13.18
CA GLU A 405 -12.88 -0.83 -12.13
C GLU A 405 -12.11 -0.49 -10.84
N GLY A 406 -10.89 -1.01 -10.67
CA GLY A 406 -10.05 -0.73 -9.50
C GLY A 406 -10.55 -1.37 -8.21
N ASP A 407 -11.44 -2.38 -8.27
CA ASP A 407 -11.91 -3.09 -7.08
C ASP A 407 -10.78 -3.88 -6.43
N MET A 408 -10.37 -3.46 -5.24
CA MET A 408 -9.28 -4.08 -4.48
C MET A 408 -9.56 -5.54 -4.10
N ARG A 409 -10.82 -5.96 -4.01
CA ARG A 409 -11.19 -7.36 -3.75
C ARG A 409 -10.89 -8.25 -4.95
N PHE A 410 -11.01 -7.68 -6.14
CA PHE A 410 -10.63 -8.33 -7.39
C PHE A 410 -9.10 -8.32 -7.57
N LEU A 411 -8.48 -7.15 -7.48
CA LEU A 411 -7.05 -6.98 -7.76
C LEU A 411 -6.14 -7.78 -6.82
N ARG A 412 -6.57 -8.04 -5.59
CA ARG A 412 -5.80 -8.83 -4.60
C ARG A 412 -5.81 -10.35 -4.85
N GLN A 413 -6.52 -10.81 -5.85
CA GLN A 413 -6.59 -12.24 -6.20
C GLN A 413 -5.43 -12.68 -7.10
N PHE A 414 -4.67 -11.71 -7.61
CA PHE A 414 -3.60 -11.94 -8.58
C PHE A 414 -2.24 -11.47 -8.08
#